data_d2d00073206711d5f75934d8148445ec
#
_entry.id   d2d00073206711d5f75934d8148445ec
#
_cell.length_a   1.000
_cell.length_b   1.000
_cell.length_c   1.000
_cell.angle_alpha   90.00
_cell.angle_beta   90.00
_cell.angle_gamma   90.00
#
_symmetry.space_group_name_H-M   'P 1'
#
loop_
_entity.id
_entity.type
_entity.pdbx_description
1 polymer ?
#
loop_
_entity_poly.entity_id
_entity_poly.type
_entity_poly.pdbx_seq_one_letter_code
_entity_poly.pdbx_strand_id
1 'polypeptide(L)'
;ETVIRDGLFQVLAITTTTGYVSADYDLWVPGARMVLFSLFFFGGMAGSTSGGVKALRVMLLLKQAANELRRHLHPRAVLVTRIGNKSVTEEVAARVVGFLMLYLLLCMVGALALAMTGIEPLTAISGSIASVGNVGPSFAGLGPTDNYGWMSEPGLGVLTFLMLVGRLEIYTVLLLFHPELWKSRKAYH
;
A
#
# COMPACT_ATOMS: atom_id res chain seq x y z
N GLU A 1 17.43 -9.29 24.45
CA GLU A 1 16.39 -10.28 24.10
C GLU A 1 15.08 -9.59 23.73
N THR A 2 14.57 -8.67 24.56
CA THR A 2 13.34 -7.89 24.30
C THR A 2 13.38 -7.11 22.99
N VAL A 3 14.48 -6.43 22.67
CA VAL A 3 14.63 -5.60 21.47
C VAL A 3 14.48 -6.43 20.18
N ILE A 4 15.08 -7.62 20.14
CA ILE A 4 14.96 -8.51 18.97
C ILE A 4 13.55 -9.08 18.87
N ARG A 5 12.95 -9.49 19.97
CA ARG A 5 11.60 -10.02 20.03
C ARG A 5 10.58 -8.98 19.53
N ASP A 6 10.63 -7.79 20.10
CA ASP A 6 9.66 -6.73 19.78
C ASP A 6 9.89 -6.19 18.37
N GLY A 7 11.15 -6.08 17.94
CA GLY A 7 11.48 -5.69 16.56
C GLY A 7 10.96 -6.70 15.53
N LEU A 8 11.20 -7.99 15.74
CA LEU A 8 10.71 -9.07 14.87
C LEU A 8 9.17 -9.12 14.85
N PHE A 9 8.55 -8.98 16.01
CA PHE A 9 7.10 -8.97 16.12
C PHE A 9 6.48 -7.82 15.31
N GLN A 10 6.99 -6.59 15.46
CA GLN A 10 6.47 -5.43 14.73
C GLN A 10 6.68 -5.55 13.23
N VAL A 11 7.85 -6.00 12.78
CA VAL A 11 8.12 -6.25 11.36
C VAL A 11 7.13 -7.26 10.78
N LEU A 12 6.90 -8.38 11.48
CA LEU A 12 5.94 -9.39 11.04
C LEU A 12 4.50 -8.85 11.07
N ALA A 13 4.08 -8.19 12.15
CA ALA A 13 2.73 -7.66 12.29
C ALA A 13 2.38 -6.63 11.21
N ILE A 14 3.32 -5.75 10.86
CA ILE A 14 3.13 -4.75 9.81
C ILE A 14 3.14 -5.42 8.43
N THR A 15 4.12 -6.28 8.13
CA THR A 15 4.25 -6.92 6.81
C THR A 15 3.09 -7.87 6.48
N THR A 16 2.56 -8.55 7.49
CA THR A 16 1.37 -9.41 7.34
C THR A 16 0.05 -8.64 7.40
N THR A 17 0.12 -7.32 7.64
CA THR A 17 -1.06 -6.47 7.88
C THR A 17 -1.97 -6.97 8.99
N THR A 18 -1.38 -7.56 10.03
CA THR A 18 -2.10 -8.06 11.20
C THR A 18 -2.43 -6.93 12.19
N GLY A 19 -1.52 -5.94 12.33
CA GLY A 19 -1.74 -4.72 13.09
C GLY A 19 -1.69 -4.89 14.63
N TYR A 20 -1.29 -6.03 15.15
CA TYR A 20 -1.05 -6.17 16.58
C TYR A 20 0.25 -5.50 17.01
N VAL A 21 0.27 -4.99 18.21
CA VAL A 21 1.38 -4.23 18.79
C VAL A 21 1.89 -4.91 20.05
N SER A 22 3.20 -5.13 20.15
CA SER A 22 3.88 -5.65 21.36
C SER A 22 4.64 -4.57 22.13
N ALA A 23 5.01 -3.49 21.45
CA ALA A 23 5.77 -2.39 22.03
C ALA A 23 5.48 -1.08 21.28
N ASP A 24 5.60 0.04 21.99
CA ASP A 24 5.45 1.36 21.40
C ASP A 24 6.67 1.69 20.51
N TYR A 25 6.49 1.53 19.19
CA TYR A 25 7.54 1.81 18.24
C TYR A 25 7.70 3.31 17.91
N ASP A 26 6.76 4.17 18.36
CA ASP A 26 6.93 5.62 18.22
C ASP A 26 8.06 6.17 19.11
N LEU A 27 8.40 5.44 20.16
CA LEU A 27 9.54 5.74 21.04
C LEU A 27 10.88 5.21 20.50
N TRP A 28 10.88 4.46 19.39
CA TRP A 28 12.10 3.88 18.86
C TRP A 28 12.96 4.93 18.14
N VAL A 29 14.24 4.58 17.95
CA VAL A 29 15.15 5.45 17.21
C VAL A 29 14.63 5.76 15.81
N PRO A 30 14.85 6.98 15.29
CA PRO A 30 14.28 7.43 14.02
C PRO A 30 14.56 6.47 12.85
N GLY A 31 15.74 5.86 12.81
CA GLY A 31 16.09 4.88 11.76
C GLY A 31 15.20 3.64 11.78
N ALA A 32 14.89 3.09 12.96
CA ALA A 32 13.99 1.94 13.09
C ALA A 32 12.55 2.30 12.68
N ARG A 33 12.07 3.49 13.07
CA ARG A 33 10.76 4.03 12.66
C ARG A 33 10.65 4.17 11.14
N MET A 34 11.70 4.67 10.47
CA MET A 34 11.73 4.79 9.00
C MET A 34 11.70 3.43 8.31
N VAL A 35 12.40 2.42 8.86
CA VAL A 35 12.33 1.05 8.35
C VAL A 35 10.90 0.51 8.49
N LEU A 36 10.29 0.62 9.67
CA LEU A 36 8.90 0.21 9.88
C LEU A 36 7.94 0.95 8.94
N PHE A 37 8.08 2.28 8.81
CA PHE A 37 7.27 3.07 7.89
C PHE A 37 7.36 2.59 6.44
N SER A 38 8.56 2.21 5.98
CA SER A 38 8.73 1.66 4.64
C SER A 38 7.97 0.34 4.45
N LEU A 39 7.84 -0.47 5.50
CA LEU A 39 7.13 -1.74 5.45
C LEU A 39 5.60 -1.59 5.30
N PHE A 40 5.01 -0.44 5.62
CA PHE A 40 3.58 -0.18 5.40
C PHE A 40 3.18 -0.23 3.92
N PHE A 41 4.13 0.02 3.02
CA PHE A 41 3.89 -0.09 1.58
C PHE A 41 3.93 -1.54 1.08
N PHE A 42 4.62 -2.43 1.81
CA PHE A 42 4.81 -3.81 1.41
C PHE A 42 3.74 -4.69 2.04
N GLY A 43 2.93 -5.30 1.20
CA GLY A 43 1.98 -6.33 1.62
C GLY A 43 2.57 -7.73 1.50
N GLY A 44 1.81 -8.74 1.92
CA GLY A 44 2.19 -10.14 1.83
C GLY A 44 2.36 -10.66 0.40
N MET A 45 2.56 -11.96 0.29
CA MET A 45 2.76 -12.64 -0.99
C MET A 45 1.49 -12.60 -1.87
N ALA A 46 1.67 -12.86 -3.18
CA ALA A 46 0.55 -13.03 -4.10
C ALA A 46 -0.37 -14.16 -3.61
N GLY A 47 -1.68 -13.89 -3.57
CA GLY A 47 -2.68 -14.82 -3.02
C GLY A 47 -2.92 -14.67 -1.52
N SER A 48 -2.12 -13.88 -0.79
CA SER A 48 -2.40 -13.50 0.60
C SER A 48 -3.57 -12.52 0.68
N THR A 49 -4.32 -12.59 1.78
CA THR A 49 -5.39 -11.63 2.11
C THR A 49 -4.86 -10.31 2.68
N SER A 50 -3.54 -10.13 2.84
CA SER A 50 -2.93 -8.89 3.30
C SER A 50 -3.21 -7.73 2.35
N GLY A 51 -3.33 -6.53 2.88
CA GLY A 51 -3.43 -5.28 2.11
C GLY A 51 -2.08 -4.85 1.50
N GLY A 52 -1.98 -3.59 1.09
CA GLY A 52 -0.76 -3.00 0.55
C GLY A 52 -0.33 -3.52 -0.82
N VAL A 53 0.86 -3.11 -1.26
CA VAL A 53 1.45 -3.54 -2.54
C VAL A 53 2.09 -4.90 -2.36
N LYS A 54 1.52 -5.93 -2.99
CA LYS A 54 2.00 -7.32 -2.85
C LYS A 54 3.46 -7.47 -3.30
N ALA A 55 4.24 -8.25 -2.55
CA ALA A 55 5.67 -8.44 -2.77
C ALA A 55 6.02 -8.83 -4.22
N LEU A 56 5.17 -9.61 -4.88
CA LEU A 56 5.37 -9.99 -6.28
C LEU A 56 5.29 -8.78 -7.22
N ARG A 57 4.39 -7.82 -6.97
CA ARG A 57 4.29 -6.57 -7.74
C ARG A 57 5.55 -5.71 -7.56
N VAL A 58 6.06 -5.62 -6.34
CA VAL A 58 7.30 -4.88 -6.04
C VAL A 58 8.51 -5.51 -6.73
N MET A 59 8.64 -6.85 -6.66
CA MET A 59 9.72 -7.57 -7.36
C MET A 59 9.65 -7.32 -8.88
N LEU A 60 8.45 -7.31 -9.46
CA LEU A 60 8.25 -7.06 -10.89
C LEU A 60 8.68 -5.64 -11.26
N LEU A 61 8.29 -4.64 -10.46
CA LEU A 61 8.69 -3.24 -10.65
C LEU A 61 10.20 -3.05 -10.60
N LEU A 62 10.87 -3.66 -9.61
CA LEU A 62 12.34 -3.57 -9.51
C LEU A 62 13.04 -4.22 -10.71
N LYS A 63 12.55 -5.38 -11.16
CA LYS A 63 13.09 -6.04 -12.37
C LYS A 63 12.84 -5.21 -13.63
N GLN A 64 11.66 -4.60 -13.74
CA GLN A 64 11.32 -3.72 -14.84
C GLN A 64 12.24 -2.50 -14.87
N ALA A 65 12.42 -1.81 -13.74
CA ALA A 65 13.31 -0.67 -13.62
C ALA A 65 14.77 -1.04 -13.98
N ALA A 66 15.24 -2.21 -13.52
CA ALA A 66 16.57 -2.71 -13.88
C ALA A 66 16.69 -3.02 -15.39
N ASN A 67 15.64 -3.57 -16.00
CA ASN A 67 15.63 -3.83 -17.45
C ASN A 67 15.58 -2.54 -18.27
N GLU A 68 14.81 -1.54 -17.83
CA GLU A 68 14.81 -0.22 -18.49
C GLU A 68 16.18 0.44 -18.43
N LEU A 69 16.86 0.38 -17.27
CA LEU A 69 18.23 0.89 -17.16
C LEU A 69 19.19 0.16 -18.12
N ARG A 70 19.07 -1.17 -18.25
CA ARG A 70 19.85 -1.96 -19.20
C ARG A 70 19.52 -1.63 -20.65
N ARG A 71 18.25 -1.34 -20.97
CA ARG A 71 17.80 -0.93 -22.32
C ARG A 71 18.43 0.40 -22.73
N HIS A 72 18.57 1.34 -21.79
CA HIS A 72 19.31 2.59 -22.05
C HIS A 72 20.80 2.36 -22.36
N LEU A 73 21.43 1.37 -21.71
CA LEU A 73 22.83 1.02 -21.96
C LEU A 73 22.99 0.21 -23.27
N HIS A 74 22.04 -0.64 -23.59
CA HIS A 74 22.05 -1.54 -24.75
C HIS A 74 20.73 -1.49 -25.53
N PRO A 75 20.49 -0.46 -26.37
CA PRO A 75 19.20 -0.22 -27.02
C PRO A 75 18.71 -1.34 -27.95
N ARG A 76 19.62 -2.17 -28.43
CA ARG A 76 19.31 -3.32 -29.31
C ARG A 76 19.09 -4.64 -28.57
N ALA A 77 19.23 -4.66 -27.26
CA ALA A 77 19.05 -5.90 -26.48
C ALA A 77 17.56 -6.22 -26.30
N VAL A 78 17.17 -7.44 -26.62
CA VAL A 78 15.83 -7.96 -26.31
C VAL A 78 15.83 -8.45 -24.88
N LEU A 79 15.30 -7.63 -23.96
CA LEU A 79 15.24 -7.92 -22.54
C LEU A 79 13.85 -8.44 -22.18
N VAL A 80 13.79 -9.69 -21.72
CA VAL A 80 12.54 -10.31 -21.26
C VAL A 80 12.52 -10.34 -19.73
N THR A 81 11.53 -9.71 -19.13
CA THR A 81 11.33 -9.78 -17.68
C THR A 81 10.80 -11.18 -17.31
N ARG A 82 11.50 -11.89 -16.42
CA ARG A 82 11.10 -13.23 -15.97
C ARG A 82 10.87 -13.23 -14.46
N ILE A 83 9.79 -13.90 -14.03
CA ILE A 83 9.52 -14.24 -12.62
C ILE A 83 9.51 -15.77 -12.52
N GLY A 84 10.53 -16.33 -11.86
CA GLY A 84 10.77 -17.78 -11.91
C GLY A 84 10.97 -18.23 -13.37
N ASN A 85 10.21 -19.24 -13.80
CA ASN A 85 10.27 -19.79 -15.16
C ASN A 85 9.30 -19.13 -16.16
N LYS A 86 8.49 -18.13 -15.72
CA LYS A 86 7.48 -17.48 -16.58
C LYS A 86 7.99 -16.12 -17.08
N SER A 87 7.86 -15.88 -18.38
CA SER A 87 8.05 -14.55 -18.96
C SER A 87 6.85 -13.68 -18.65
N VAL A 88 7.10 -12.43 -18.27
CA VAL A 88 6.08 -11.43 -18.02
C VAL A 88 5.95 -10.55 -19.26
N THR A 89 4.73 -10.43 -19.77
CA THR A 89 4.43 -9.55 -20.92
C THR A 89 4.49 -8.08 -20.50
N GLU A 90 4.76 -7.20 -21.46
CA GLU A 90 4.78 -5.75 -21.21
C GLU A 90 3.44 -5.23 -20.70
N GLU A 91 2.33 -5.83 -21.12
CA GLU A 91 0.98 -5.49 -20.64
C GLU A 91 0.81 -5.74 -19.13
N VAL A 92 1.31 -6.88 -18.62
CA VAL A 92 1.24 -7.18 -17.19
C VAL A 92 2.11 -6.21 -16.40
N ALA A 93 3.28 -5.87 -16.91
CA ALA A 93 4.14 -4.87 -16.29
C ALA A 93 3.49 -3.48 -16.24
N ALA A 94 2.88 -3.04 -17.33
CA ALA A 94 2.14 -1.77 -17.40
C ALA A 94 0.97 -1.73 -16.40
N ARG A 95 0.21 -2.83 -16.25
CA ARG A 95 -0.87 -2.94 -15.26
C ARG A 95 -0.35 -2.79 -13.82
N VAL A 96 0.81 -3.35 -13.52
CA VAL A 96 1.41 -3.25 -12.18
C VAL A 96 1.89 -1.82 -11.89
N VAL A 97 2.49 -1.14 -12.88
CA VAL A 97 2.85 0.28 -12.76
C VAL A 97 1.61 1.15 -12.56
N GLY A 98 0.56 0.92 -13.36
CA GLY A 98 -0.73 1.63 -13.21
C GLY A 98 -1.35 1.44 -11.82
N PHE A 99 -1.30 0.20 -11.29
CA PHE A 99 -1.75 -0.06 -9.92
C PHE A 99 -0.96 0.73 -8.89
N LEU A 100 0.37 0.75 -9.00
CA LEU A 100 1.21 1.50 -8.05
C LEU A 100 0.92 3.00 -8.08
N MET A 101 0.75 3.57 -9.28
CA MET A 101 0.38 4.98 -9.44
C MET A 101 -0.96 5.30 -8.77
N LEU A 102 -1.97 4.46 -8.99
CA LEU A 102 -3.28 4.61 -8.35
C LEU A 102 -3.20 4.44 -6.83
N TYR A 103 -2.39 3.49 -6.35
CA TYR A 103 -2.16 3.27 -4.92
C TYR A 103 -1.56 4.52 -4.26
N LEU A 104 -0.49 5.06 -4.83
CA LEU A 104 0.16 6.27 -4.32
C LEU A 104 -0.76 7.49 -4.40
N LEU A 105 -1.50 7.64 -5.50
CA LEU A 105 -2.48 8.71 -5.66
C LEU A 105 -3.56 8.62 -4.57
N LEU A 106 -4.09 7.43 -4.30
CA LEU A 106 -5.08 7.20 -3.26
C LEU A 106 -4.53 7.55 -1.87
N CYS A 107 -3.30 7.15 -1.56
CA CYS A 107 -2.63 7.52 -0.31
C CYS A 107 -2.49 9.05 -0.19
N MET A 108 -2.08 9.73 -1.26
CA MET A 108 -1.95 11.20 -1.26
C MET A 108 -3.30 11.90 -1.09
N VAL A 109 -4.31 11.49 -1.85
CA VAL A 109 -5.66 12.09 -1.75
C VAL A 109 -6.26 11.83 -0.38
N GLY A 110 -6.07 10.63 0.17
CA GLY A 110 -6.50 10.29 1.53
C GLY A 110 -5.81 11.15 2.60
N ALA A 111 -4.49 11.33 2.49
CA ALA A 111 -3.74 12.18 3.41
C ALA A 111 -4.19 13.65 3.35
N LEU A 112 -4.43 14.18 2.14
CA LEU A 112 -4.96 15.53 1.96
C LEU A 112 -6.36 15.66 2.56
N ALA A 113 -7.25 14.70 2.32
CA ALA A 113 -8.59 14.71 2.89
C ALA A 113 -8.56 14.67 4.43
N LEU A 114 -7.67 13.87 5.03
CA LEU A 114 -7.47 13.84 6.48
C LEU A 114 -6.91 15.17 7.00
N ALA A 115 -5.92 15.75 6.33
CA ALA A 115 -5.36 17.04 6.72
C ALA A 115 -6.42 18.18 6.66
N MET A 116 -7.35 18.13 5.71
CA MET A 116 -8.48 19.07 5.64
C MET A 116 -9.44 18.95 6.84
N THR A 117 -9.46 17.84 7.55
CA THR A 117 -10.22 17.69 8.81
C THR A 117 -9.47 18.23 10.04
N GLY A 118 -8.31 18.87 9.85
CA GLY A 118 -7.50 19.47 10.93
C GLY A 118 -6.49 18.51 11.58
N ILE A 119 -6.25 17.34 10.98
CA ILE A 119 -5.28 16.36 11.47
C ILE A 119 -3.87 16.79 11.06
N GLU A 120 -2.91 16.63 11.98
CA GLU A 120 -1.50 16.93 11.73
C GLU A 120 -0.97 16.18 10.49
N PRO A 121 -0.15 16.81 9.62
CA PRO A 121 0.30 16.22 8.36
C PRO A 121 0.97 14.86 8.49
N LEU A 122 1.81 14.64 9.49
CA LEU A 122 2.47 13.36 9.70
C LEU A 122 1.48 12.25 10.04
N THR A 123 0.53 12.54 10.92
CA THR A 123 -0.58 11.65 11.31
C THR A 123 -1.48 11.36 10.10
N ALA A 124 -1.79 12.38 9.28
CA ALA A 124 -2.63 12.24 8.10
C ALA A 124 -1.96 11.34 7.02
N ILE A 125 -0.67 11.55 6.76
CA ILE A 125 0.09 10.73 5.79
C ILE A 125 0.22 9.29 6.27
N SER A 126 0.68 9.09 7.51
CA SER A 126 0.88 7.75 8.05
C SER A 126 -0.46 7.00 8.22
N GLY A 127 -1.51 7.67 8.68
CA GLY A 127 -2.84 7.11 8.82
C GLY A 127 -3.47 6.73 7.47
N SER A 128 -3.30 7.55 6.43
CA SER A 128 -3.76 7.24 5.08
C SER A 128 -3.06 5.98 4.53
N ILE A 129 -1.74 5.90 4.63
CA ILE A 129 -0.95 4.76 4.16
C ILE A 129 -1.33 3.49 4.92
N ALA A 130 -1.42 3.55 6.26
CA ALA A 130 -1.81 2.42 7.10
C ALA A 130 -3.23 1.93 6.76
N SER A 131 -4.16 2.85 6.47
CA SER A 131 -5.54 2.51 6.12
C SER A 131 -5.64 1.86 4.74
N VAL A 132 -5.01 2.42 3.71
CA VAL A 132 -4.97 1.80 2.37
C VAL A 132 -4.24 0.46 2.41
N GLY A 133 -3.16 0.35 3.22
CA GLY A 133 -2.44 -0.90 3.48
C GLY A 133 -3.22 -1.90 4.33
N ASN A 134 -4.31 -1.49 4.99
CA ASN A 134 -5.07 -2.29 5.97
C ASN A 134 -4.21 -2.84 7.12
N VAL A 135 -3.24 -2.06 7.58
CA VAL A 135 -2.35 -2.43 8.68
C VAL A 135 -3.00 -2.15 10.04
N GLY A 136 -3.62 -0.99 10.19
CA GLY A 136 -4.29 -0.52 11.41
C GLY A 136 -3.50 0.59 12.08
N PRO A 137 -2.62 0.28 13.06
CA PRO A 137 -1.84 1.31 13.73
C PRO A 137 -0.89 2.02 12.74
N SER A 138 -0.61 3.31 12.98
CA SER A 138 0.29 4.11 12.15
C SER A 138 1.35 4.81 13.00
N PHE A 139 1.66 6.07 12.74
CA PHE A 139 2.63 6.88 13.47
C PHE A 139 1.98 8.16 13.99
N ALA A 140 2.63 8.79 14.93
CA ALA A 140 2.19 10.02 15.60
C ALA A 140 0.83 9.81 16.29
N GLY A 141 -0.16 10.69 16.10
CA GLY A 141 -1.46 10.63 16.80
C GLY A 141 -2.31 9.38 16.56
N LEU A 142 -1.89 8.45 15.69
CA LEU A 142 -2.50 7.14 15.43
C LEU A 142 -1.48 6.01 15.64
N GLY A 143 -0.53 6.25 16.56
CA GLY A 143 0.52 5.31 16.93
C GLY A 143 0.03 4.02 17.55
N PRO A 144 0.96 3.15 17.95
CA PRO A 144 0.65 1.81 18.45
C PRO A 144 -0.12 1.81 19.77
N THR A 145 0.02 2.85 20.56
CA THR A 145 -0.65 3.01 21.89
C THR A 145 -1.85 3.95 21.84
N ASP A 146 -2.07 4.60 20.70
CA ASP A 146 -3.16 5.54 20.50
C ASP A 146 -4.43 4.86 19.95
N ASN A 147 -5.51 5.62 19.90
CA ASN A 147 -6.78 5.17 19.36
C ASN A 147 -7.40 6.22 18.44
N TYR A 148 -8.38 5.81 17.66
CA TYR A 148 -9.06 6.67 16.69
C TYR A 148 -10.21 7.51 17.28
N GLY A 149 -10.48 7.38 18.61
CA GLY A 149 -11.65 7.99 19.26
C GLY A 149 -11.66 9.52 19.34
N TRP A 150 -10.50 10.16 19.17
CA TRP A 150 -10.36 11.62 19.15
C TRP A 150 -10.64 12.24 17.76
N MET A 151 -10.72 11.41 16.71
CA MET A 151 -10.90 11.89 15.35
C MET A 151 -12.33 12.39 15.12
N SER A 152 -12.45 13.38 14.24
CA SER A 152 -13.75 13.87 13.78
C SER A 152 -14.47 12.80 12.92
N GLU A 153 -15.80 12.82 12.94
CA GLU A 153 -16.66 11.96 12.10
C GLU A 153 -16.23 11.92 10.61
N PRO A 154 -15.95 13.09 9.94
CA PRO A 154 -15.46 13.08 8.58
C PRO A 154 -14.11 12.37 8.41
N GLY A 155 -13.19 12.54 9.38
CA GLY A 155 -11.89 11.88 9.37
C GLY A 155 -12.03 10.35 9.45
N LEU A 156 -12.89 9.86 10.34
CA LEU A 156 -13.22 8.42 10.44
C LEU A 156 -13.86 7.90 9.14
N GLY A 157 -14.73 8.69 8.51
CA GLY A 157 -15.34 8.36 7.22
C GLY A 157 -14.30 8.19 6.11
N VAL A 158 -13.31 9.10 6.04
CA VAL A 158 -12.20 9.00 5.07
C VAL A 158 -11.39 7.73 5.31
N LEU A 159 -10.98 7.45 6.56
CA LEU A 159 -10.20 6.24 6.88
C LEU A 159 -10.98 4.96 6.53
N THR A 160 -12.26 4.89 6.87
CA THR A 160 -13.13 3.75 6.55
C THR A 160 -13.20 3.52 5.05
N PHE A 161 -13.35 4.57 4.25
CA PHE A 161 -13.36 4.49 2.80
C PHE A 161 -12.01 3.99 2.26
N LEU A 162 -10.88 4.52 2.77
CA LEU A 162 -9.54 4.08 2.38
C LEU A 162 -9.30 2.60 2.69
N MET A 163 -9.71 2.13 3.87
CA MET A 163 -9.63 0.72 4.25
C MET A 163 -10.43 -0.17 3.30
N LEU A 164 -11.65 0.25 2.95
CA LEU A 164 -12.51 -0.48 2.02
C LEU A 164 -11.86 -0.61 0.64
N VAL A 165 -11.37 0.52 0.09
CA VAL A 165 -10.74 0.56 -1.24
C VAL A 165 -9.45 -0.26 -1.27
N GLY A 166 -8.64 -0.16 -0.21
CA GLY A 166 -7.41 -0.94 -0.06
C GLY A 166 -7.68 -2.45 -0.02
N ARG A 167 -8.76 -2.87 0.66
CA ARG A 167 -9.12 -4.29 0.83
C ARG A 167 -9.71 -4.93 -0.42
N LEU A 168 -10.58 -4.21 -1.13
CA LEU A 168 -11.28 -4.71 -2.31
C LEU A 168 -10.43 -4.67 -3.59
N GLU A 169 -9.17 -4.28 -3.50
CA GLU A 169 -8.30 -3.89 -4.60
C GLU A 169 -8.83 -2.65 -5.37
N ILE A 170 -7.98 -1.67 -5.57
CA ILE A 170 -8.35 -0.34 -6.10
C ILE A 170 -9.08 -0.44 -7.45
N TYR A 171 -8.65 -1.35 -8.34
CA TYR A 171 -9.28 -1.53 -9.64
C TYR A 171 -10.74 -2.00 -9.54
N THR A 172 -11.04 -2.90 -8.62
CA THR A 172 -12.40 -3.41 -8.41
C THR A 172 -13.35 -2.29 -8.00
N VAL A 173 -12.90 -1.43 -7.07
CA VAL A 173 -13.69 -0.29 -6.61
C VAL A 173 -13.87 0.74 -7.73
N LEU A 174 -12.82 1.08 -8.47
CA LEU A 174 -12.91 2.02 -9.60
C LEU A 174 -13.85 1.52 -10.69
N LEU A 175 -13.86 0.21 -10.98
CA LEU A 175 -14.79 -0.37 -11.95
C LEU A 175 -16.25 -0.20 -11.53
N LEU A 176 -16.58 -0.29 -10.23
CA LEU A 176 -17.95 -0.06 -9.74
C LEU A 176 -18.47 1.35 -10.06
N PHE A 177 -17.58 2.34 -10.11
CA PHE A 177 -17.93 3.72 -10.46
C PHE A 177 -17.89 3.99 -11.97
N HIS A 178 -17.42 3.04 -12.79
CA HIS A 178 -17.34 3.25 -14.24
C HIS A 178 -18.70 3.10 -14.91
N PRO A 179 -19.20 4.14 -15.63
CA PRO A 179 -20.56 4.12 -16.18
C PRO A 179 -20.81 3.02 -17.21
N GLU A 180 -19.79 2.50 -17.87
CA GLU A 180 -19.93 1.39 -18.84
C GLU A 180 -20.32 0.07 -18.17
N LEU A 181 -19.93 -0.17 -16.92
CA LEU A 181 -20.32 -1.37 -16.18
C LEU A 181 -21.86 -1.45 -16.03
N TRP A 182 -22.49 -0.30 -15.89
CA TRP A 182 -23.94 -0.19 -15.72
C TRP A 182 -24.70 -0.10 -17.05
N LYS A 183 -24.04 0.26 -18.16
CA LYS A 183 -24.62 0.37 -19.50
C LYS A 183 -24.57 -0.94 -20.30
N SER A 184 -23.71 -1.89 -19.97
CA SER A 184 -23.31 -3.03 -20.79
C SER A 184 -24.31 -4.20 -20.87
N ARG A 185 -25.56 -4.07 -20.46
CA ARG A 185 -26.55 -5.18 -20.60
C ARG A 185 -27.37 -5.17 -21.88
N LYS A 186 -27.17 -4.23 -22.82
CA LYS A 186 -28.00 -4.11 -24.04
C LYS A 186 -27.27 -4.42 -25.36
N ALA A 187 -26.03 -4.86 -25.36
CA ALA A 187 -25.25 -5.00 -26.60
C ALA A 187 -24.90 -6.44 -27.01
N TYR A 188 -25.51 -7.46 -26.39
CA TYR A 188 -25.33 -8.87 -26.79
C TYR A 188 -26.71 -9.55 -26.99
N HIS A 189 -27.47 -9.03 -27.92
CA HIS A 189 -28.55 -9.75 -28.63
C HIS A 189 -28.55 -9.34 -30.09
#